data_2082838f9abe4f67c4b1907c72865f87
#
_entry.id   2082838f9abe4f67c4b1907c72865f87
#
_cell.length_a   1.000
_cell.length_b   1.000
_cell.length_c   1.000
_cell.angle_alpha   90.00
_cell.angle_beta   90.00
_cell.angle_gamma   90.00
#
_symmetry.space_group_name_H-M   'P 1'
#
loop_
_entity.id
_entity.type
_entity.pdbx_description
1 polymer ?
#
loop_
_entity_poly.entity_id
_entity_poly.type
_entity_poly.pdbx_seq_one_letter_code
_entity_poly.pdbx_strand_id
1 'polypeptide(L)'
;MEQIKLNKEWREKLLQRFLTYVKIYSTSDPECEETPSSPQQWDIAKYLFEEMKAIGLEDVSIDENAYVYGFIPSNIEKKVPTVGFIAHFDTSPDFNGKDVNPQIWENYDGGDLLLNQKTGFTLSPNKFENLKQYKGQTLITTDGTSLLGADDKA
;
A
#
# COMPACT_ATOMS: atom_id res chain seq x y z
N MET A 1 -1.11 23.54 12.35
CA MET A 1 -0.27 22.34 12.40
C MET A 1 0.81 22.49 11.35
N GLU A 2 2.06 22.43 11.76
CA GLU A 2 3.19 22.47 10.84
C GLU A 2 3.18 21.15 10.05
N GLN A 3 3.15 21.22 8.73
CA GLN A 3 3.20 20.01 7.91
C GLN A 3 4.59 19.39 8.07
N ILE A 4 4.64 18.13 8.51
CA ILE A 4 5.88 17.35 8.53
C ILE A 4 6.32 17.18 7.07
N LYS A 5 7.37 17.92 6.68
CA LYS A 5 7.98 17.72 5.36
C LYS A 5 8.95 16.55 5.44
N LEU A 6 8.55 15.42 4.89
CA LEU A 6 9.46 14.30 4.71
C LEU A 6 10.66 14.74 3.84
N ASN A 7 11.87 14.44 4.28
CA ASN A 7 13.07 14.63 3.47
C ASN A 7 13.10 13.65 2.28
N LYS A 8 14.04 13.85 1.34
CA LYS A 8 14.13 13.03 0.14
C LYS A 8 14.34 11.54 0.45
N GLU A 9 15.18 11.23 1.42
CA GLU A 9 15.49 9.85 1.82
C GLU A 9 14.25 9.11 2.33
N TRP A 10 13.45 9.75 3.18
CA TRP A 10 12.19 9.16 3.67
C TRP A 10 11.17 8.93 2.57
N ARG A 11 11.08 9.87 1.61
CA ARG A 11 10.18 9.70 0.46
C ARG A 11 10.58 8.51 -0.40
N GLU A 12 11.88 8.35 -0.65
CA GLU A 12 12.41 7.21 -1.41
C GLU A 12 12.15 5.89 -0.68
N LYS A 13 12.37 5.82 0.64
CA LYS A 13 12.08 4.64 1.46
C LYS A 13 10.59 4.28 1.42
N LEU A 14 9.70 5.24 1.59
CA LEU A 14 8.25 5.02 1.51
C LEU A 14 7.83 4.53 0.13
N LEU A 15 8.36 5.15 -0.93
CA LEU A 15 8.09 4.70 -2.30
C LEU A 15 8.52 3.25 -2.52
N GLN A 16 9.71 2.87 -2.08
CA GLN A 16 10.21 1.50 -2.25
C GLN A 16 9.38 0.49 -1.45
N ARG A 17 8.96 0.81 -0.23
CA ARG A 17 8.04 -0.02 0.55
C ARG A 17 6.72 -0.20 -0.19
N PHE A 18 6.09 0.89 -0.57
CA PHE A 18 4.82 0.85 -1.32
C PHE A 18 4.93 -0.01 -2.59
N LEU A 19 5.96 0.21 -3.41
CA LEU A 19 6.20 -0.58 -4.62
C LEU A 19 6.46 -2.07 -4.35
N THR A 20 6.97 -2.40 -3.17
CA THR A 20 7.12 -3.79 -2.72
C THR A 20 5.79 -4.38 -2.30
N TYR A 21 5.04 -3.69 -1.45
CA TYR A 21 3.77 -4.18 -0.92
C TYR A 21 2.75 -4.44 -2.02
N VAL A 22 2.59 -3.52 -2.98
CA VAL A 22 1.61 -3.68 -4.06
C VAL A 22 1.89 -4.88 -4.96
N LYS A 23 3.13 -5.35 -5.03
CA LYS A 23 3.52 -6.53 -5.81
C LYS A 23 3.24 -7.86 -5.11
N ILE A 24 3.08 -7.85 -3.78
CA ILE A 24 2.78 -9.06 -3.03
C ILE A 24 1.28 -9.35 -3.19
N TYR A 25 0.95 -10.48 -3.78
CA TYR A 25 -0.45 -10.87 -3.99
C TYR A 25 -1.14 -11.18 -2.65
N SER A 26 -2.28 -10.55 -2.38
CA SER A 26 -3.01 -10.72 -1.12
C SER A 26 -4.52 -10.54 -1.26
N THR A 27 -5.07 -10.82 -2.44
CA THR A 27 -6.51 -10.68 -2.67
C THR A 27 -7.30 -11.60 -1.74
N SER A 28 -8.33 -11.05 -1.12
CA SER A 28 -9.27 -11.78 -0.27
C SER A 28 -10.16 -12.71 -1.11
N ASP A 29 -10.69 -13.75 -0.45
CA ASP A 29 -11.67 -14.67 -1.03
C ASP A 29 -13.00 -14.49 -0.29
N PRO A 30 -14.03 -13.90 -0.94
CA PRO A 30 -15.32 -13.64 -0.30
C PRO A 30 -16.14 -14.89 -0.01
N GLU A 31 -15.80 -16.04 -0.64
CA GLU A 31 -16.47 -17.31 -0.42
C GLU A 31 -15.84 -18.14 0.72
N CYS A 32 -14.70 -17.69 1.25
CA CYS A 32 -13.99 -18.33 2.34
C CYS A 32 -14.40 -17.75 3.70
N GLU A 33 -14.85 -18.59 4.62
CA GLU A 33 -15.24 -18.19 5.99
C GLU A 33 -14.05 -18.20 6.97
N GLU A 34 -12.88 -18.67 6.53
CA GLU A 34 -11.67 -18.72 7.36
C GLU A 34 -10.90 -17.39 7.34
N THR A 35 -10.01 -17.20 8.32
CA THR A 35 -9.09 -16.06 8.38
C THR A 35 -7.64 -16.59 8.49
N PRO A 36 -6.74 -16.20 7.57
CA PRO A 36 -6.98 -15.35 6.41
C PRO A 36 -7.83 -16.08 5.33
N SER A 37 -8.64 -15.31 4.61
CA SER A 37 -9.55 -15.86 3.58
C SER A 37 -8.82 -16.44 2.36
N SER A 38 -7.54 -16.14 2.20
CA SER A 38 -6.72 -16.72 1.14
C SER A 38 -5.28 -16.98 1.62
N PRO A 39 -4.66 -18.11 1.20
CA PRO A 39 -3.32 -18.49 1.67
C PRO A 39 -2.22 -17.46 1.33
N GLN A 40 -2.35 -16.74 0.23
CA GLN A 40 -1.38 -15.76 -0.20
C GLN A 40 -1.29 -14.52 0.71
N GLN A 41 -2.28 -14.27 1.56
CA GLN A 41 -2.22 -13.22 2.58
C GLN A 41 -1.09 -13.48 3.59
N TRP A 42 -0.68 -14.73 3.77
CA TRP A 42 0.48 -15.07 4.58
C TRP A 42 1.81 -14.50 4.04
N ASP A 43 1.92 -14.30 2.72
CA ASP A 43 3.17 -13.81 2.13
C ASP A 43 3.42 -12.36 2.52
N ILE A 44 2.39 -11.50 2.45
CA ILE A 44 2.52 -10.11 2.91
C ILE A 44 2.62 -10.04 4.44
N ALA A 45 1.88 -10.87 5.18
CA ALA A 45 1.97 -10.89 6.64
C ALA A 45 3.38 -11.23 7.13
N LYS A 46 4.03 -12.24 6.55
CA LYS A 46 5.43 -12.60 6.85
C LYS A 46 6.39 -11.48 6.46
N TYR A 47 6.16 -10.84 5.32
CA TYR A 47 6.98 -9.71 4.89
C TYR A 47 6.90 -8.56 5.89
N LEU A 48 5.69 -8.18 6.30
CA LEU A 48 5.45 -7.11 7.28
C LEU A 48 6.03 -7.45 8.66
N PHE A 49 5.94 -8.70 9.08
CA PHE A 49 6.56 -9.18 10.33
C PHE A 49 8.07 -8.91 10.35
N GLU A 50 8.79 -9.27 9.30
CA GLU A 50 10.23 -9.02 9.22
C GLU A 50 10.55 -7.53 9.07
N GLU A 51 9.74 -6.79 8.33
CA GLU A 51 9.95 -5.35 8.16
C GLU A 51 9.69 -4.58 9.47
N MET A 52 8.64 -4.89 10.21
CA MET A 52 8.37 -4.28 11.53
C MET A 52 9.55 -4.46 12.47
N LYS A 53 10.17 -5.64 12.48
CA LYS A 53 11.41 -5.90 13.25
C LYS A 53 12.57 -5.05 12.73
N ALA A 54 12.74 -4.98 11.42
CA ALA A 54 13.83 -4.22 10.79
C ALA A 54 13.74 -2.71 11.04
N ILE A 55 12.54 -2.16 11.18
CA ILE A 55 12.35 -0.74 11.50
C ILE A 55 12.34 -0.44 13.00
N GLY A 56 12.51 -1.48 13.84
CA GLY A 56 12.75 -1.34 15.27
C GLY A 56 11.50 -1.35 16.15
N LEU A 57 10.38 -1.94 15.68
CA LEU A 57 9.25 -2.21 16.57
C LEU A 57 9.63 -3.34 17.55
N GLU A 58 9.09 -3.23 18.76
CA GLU A 58 9.23 -4.24 19.83
C GLU A 58 8.04 -5.19 19.81
N ASP A 59 8.18 -6.36 20.44
CA ASP A 59 7.14 -7.39 20.61
C ASP A 59 6.44 -7.76 19.30
N VAL A 60 7.20 -7.75 18.19
CA VAL A 60 6.63 -8.08 16.88
C VAL A 60 6.21 -9.55 16.85
N SER A 61 4.95 -9.79 16.52
CA SER A 61 4.35 -11.13 16.46
C SER A 61 3.40 -11.24 15.26
N ILE A 62 3.13 -12.48 14.88
CA ILE A 62 2.13 -12.83 13.89
C ILE A 62 1.32 -14.00 14.45
N ASP A 63 -0.01 -13.90 14.38
CA ASP A 63 -0.90 -14.95 14.92
C ASP A 63 -1.38 -15.94 13.83
N GLU A 64 -2.21 -16.90 14.24
CA GLU A 64 -2.76 -17.92 13.36
C GLU A 64 -3.73 -17.38 12.29
N ASN A 65 -4.19 -16.16 12.44
CA ASN A 65 -5.06 -15.46 11.49
C ASN A 65 -4.28 -14.53 10.53
N ALA A 66 -2.95 -14.61 10.54
CA ALA A 66 -2.04 -13.74 9.81
C ALA A 66 -2.10 -12.26 10.23
N TYR A 67 -2.60 -11.94 11.43
CA TYR A 67 -2.51 -10.59 11.96
C TYR A 67 -1.10 -10.33 12.47
N VAL A 68 -0.53 -9.22 12.05
CA VAL A 68 0.82 -8.79 12.42
C VAL A 68 0.74 -7.66 13.43
N TYR A 69 1.40 -7.83 14.56
CA TYR A 69 1.44 -6.87 15.64
C TYR A 69 2.86 -6.36 15.85
N GLY A 70 2.98 -5.12 16.26
CA GLY A 70 4.24 -4.54 16.71
C GLY A 70 3.96 -3.41 17.68
N PHE A 71 4.90 -3.15 18.57
CA PHE A 71 4.77 -2.18 19.65
C PHE A 71 5.89 -1.14 19.58
N ILE A 72 5.55 0.11 19.86
CA ILE A 72 6.50 1.20 20.08
C ILE A 72 6.34 1.65 21.52
N PRO A 73 7.36 1.45 22.37
CA PRO A 73 7.27 1.84 23.78
C PRO A 73 7.15 3.37 23.91
N SER A 74 6.52 3.78 25.01
CA SER A 74 6.45 5.19 25.36
C SER A 74 7.85 5.77 25.58
N ASN A 75 8.10 6.95 25.02
CA ASN A 75 9.33 7.71 25.22
C ASN A 75 9.19 8.82 26.29
N ILE A 76 8.12 8.79 27.08
CA ILE A 76 7.86 9.72 28.16
C ILE A 76 7.57 8.98 29.48
N GLU A 77 7.95 9.57 30.62
CA GLU A 77 7.72 8.98 31.93
C GLU A 77 6.27 9.08 32.42
N LYS A 78 5.50 9.99 31.82
CA LYS A 78 4.10 10.20 32.18
C LYS A 78 3.22 9.04 31.73
N LYS A 79 2.36 8.55 32.63
CA LYS A 79 1.34 7.56 32.28
C LYS A 79 0.34 8.14 31.28
N VAL A 80 0.28 7.57 30.10
CA VAL A 80 -0.62 7.96 29.00
C VAL A 80 -1.35 6.74 28.48
N PRO A 81 -2.53 6.91 27.84
CA PRO A 81 -3.19 5.80 27.15
C PRO A 81 -2.35 5.26 26.00
N THR A 82 -2.44 3.95 25.75
CA THR A 82 -1.91 3.34 24.53
C THR A 82 -2.81 3.71 23.35
N VAL A 83 -2.20 4.07 22.23
CA VAL A 83 -2.89 4.34 20.96
C VAL A 83 -2.59 3.18 20.02
N GLY A 84 -3.63 2.58 19.44
CA GLY A 84 -3.50 1.55 18.42
C GLY A 84 -3.79 2.11 17.03
N PHE A 85 -2.98 1.69 16.06
CA PHE A 85 -3.23 1.89 14.63
C PHE A 85 -3.58 0.54 14.03
N ILE A 86 -4.60 0.52 13.20
CA ILE A 86 -5.07 -0.69 12.52
C ILE A 86 -5.09 -0.39 11.03
N ALA A 87 -4.51 -1.27 10.24
CA ALA A 87 -4.54 -1.21 8.79
C ALA A 87 -4.69 -2.63 8.24
N HIS A 88 -5.41 -2.77 7.12
CA HIS A 88 -5.49 -4.06 6.43
C HIS A 88 -4.51 -4.09 5.25
N PHE A 89 -4.19 -5.29 4.77
CA PHE A 89 -3.25 -5.51 3.67
C PHE A 89 -3.80 -6.46 2.58
N ASP A 90 -4.98 -7.01 2.79
CA ASP A 90 -5.67 -7.75 1.73
C ASP A 90 -6.26 -6.79 0.70
N THR A 91 -6.36 -7.23 -0.54
CA THR A 91 -6.94 -6.44 -1.63
C THR A 91 -8.31 -6.97 -2.03
N SER A 92 -9.15 -6.06 -2.57
CA SER A 92 -10.47 -6.42 -3.06
C SER A 92 -10.43 -7.54 -4.12
N PRO A 93 -11.37 -8.48 -4.10
CA PRO A 93 -11.53 -9.50 -5.14
C PRO A 93 -12.20 -8.97 -6.42
N ASP A 94 -12.69 -7.72 -6.45
CA ASP A 94 -13.44 -7.17 -7.56
C ASP A 94 -12.65 -7.05 -8.86
N PHE A 95 -11.32 -7.04 -8.78
CA PHE A 95 -10.45 -7.01 -9.93
C PHE A 95 -9.15 -7.78 -9.66
N ASN A 96 -8.42 -8.12 -10.74
CA ASN A 96 -7.16 -8.86 -10.63
C ASN A 96 -6.15 -8.17 -9.71
N GLY A 97 -5.69 -8.86 -8.67
CA GLY A 97 -4.65 -8.40 -7.75
C GLY A 97 -3.27 -9.05 -7.97
N LYS A 98 -3.10 -9.85 -9.03
CA LYS A 98 -1.83 -10.52 -9.39
C LYS A 98 -1.04 -9.71 -10.38
N ASP A 99 0.27 -9.94 -10.36
CA ASP A 99 1.22 -9.42 -11.35
C ASP A 99 1.13 -7.88 -11.48
N VAL A 100 0.95 -7.23 -10.35
CA VAL A 100 0.83 -5.77 -10.30
C VAL A 100 2.11 -5.14 -10.85
N ASN A 101 1.95 -4.34 -11.92
CA ASN A 101 3.02 -3.63 -12.60
C ASN A 101 2.89 -2.12 -12.34
N PRO A 102 3.47 -1.61 -11.22
CA PRO A 102 3.36 -0.19 -10.90
C PRO A 102 4.18 0.66 -11.86
N GLN A 103 3.59 1.78 -12.28
CA GLN A 103 4.21 2.78 -13.15
C GLN A 103 4.31 4.11 -12.41
N ILE A 104 5.43 4.80 -12.58
CA ILE A 104 5.68 6.10 -11.96
C ILE A 104 5.67 7.18 -13.03
N TRP A 105 4.85 8.20 -12.83
CA TRP A 105 4.68 9.34 -13.72
C TRP A 105 5.15 10.59 -12.99
N GLU A 106 6.39 10.98 -13.23
CA GLU A 106 6.95 12.18 -12.60
C GLU A 106 6.39 13.44 -13.26
N ASN A 107 6.14 14.47 -12.45
CA ASN A 107 5.70 15.79 -12.91
C ASN A 107 4.50 15.71 -13.87
N TYR A 108 3.44 15.04 -13.44
CA TYR A 108 2.22 14.85 -14.24
C TYR A 108 1.75 16.16 -14.87
N ASP A 109 1.54 16.17 -16.16
CA ASP A 109 1.20 17.39 -16.93
C ASP A 109 -0.28 17.80 -16.87
N GLY A 110 -1.15 16.92 -16.36
CA GLY A 110 -2.59 17.11 -16.28
C GLY A 110 -3.37 16.56 -17.46
N GLY A 111 -2.70 15.84 -18.39
CA GLY A 111 -3.29 15.20 -19.55
C GLY A 111 -3.64 13.73 -19.36
N ASP A 112 -3.96 13.05 -20.45
CA ASP A 112 -4.25 11.63 -20.47
C ASP A 112 -2.97 10.81 -20.25
N LEU A 113 -3.04 9.76 -19.40
CA LEU A 113 -1.97 8.80 -19.21
C LEU A 113 -2.31 7.49 -19.92
N LEU A 114 -1.57 7.13 -20.97
CA LEU A 114 -1.69 5.84 -21.62
C LEU A 114 -0.97 4.78 -20.79
N LEU A 115 -1.74 4.04 -19.97
CA LEU A 115 -1.20 3.05 -19.02
C LEU A 115 -0.66 1.81 -19.74
N ASN A 116 -1.28 1.43 -20.87
CA ASN A 116 -0.90 0.22 -21.59
C ASN A 116 -1.13 0.38 -23.09
N GLN A 117 -0.05 0.34 -23.85
CA GLN A 117 -0.10 0.47 -25.31
C GLN A 117 -0.81 -0.70 -26.00
N LYS A 118 -0.73 -1.91 -25.44
CA LYS A 118 -1.33 -3.11 -26.06
C LYS A 118 -2.85 -3.14 -25.90
N THR A 119 -3.34 -2.75 -24.72
CA THR A 119 -4.78 -2.77 -24.40
C THR A 119 -5.47 -1.43 -24.66
N GLY A 120 -4.70 -0.35 -24.81
CA GLY A 120 -5.23 1.01 -24.95
C GLY A 120 -5.77 1.59 -23.63
N PHE A 121 -5.51 0.98 -22.48
CA PHE A 121 -5.95 1.53 -21.20
C PHE A 121 -5.37 2.92 -20.97
N THR A 122 -6.27 3.87 -20.74
CA THR A 122 -5.93 5.29 -20.55
C THR A 122 -6.65 5.84 -19.32
N LEU A 123 -5.90 6.47 -18.45
CA LEU A 123 -6.40 7.22 -17.32
C LEU A 123 -6.54 8.70 -17.75
N SER A 124 -7.78 9.18 -17.82
CA SER A 124 -8.08 10.51 -18.38
C SER A 124 -8.72 11.44 -17.36
N PRO A 125 -8.25 12.70 -17.24
CA PRO A 125 -8.89 13.71 -16.38
C PRO A 125 -10.29 14.11 -16.84
N ASN A 126 -10.70 13.72 -18.04
CA ASN A 126 -12.08 13.90 -18.52
C ASN A 126 -13.04 12.86 -17.95
N LYS A 127 -12.53 11.68 -17.57
CA LYS A 127 -13.30 10.63 -16.88
C LYS A 127 -13.14 10.71 -15.36
N PHE A 128 -11.96 11.09 -14.88
CA PHE A 128 -11.58 11.15 -13.48
C PHE A 128 -11.12 12.58 -13.16
N GLU A 129 -12.07 13.47 -12.89
CA GLU A 129 -11.81 14.91 -12.71
C GLU A 129 -10.81 15.23 -11.59
N ASN A 130 -10.73 14.37 -10.58
CA ASN A 130 -9.78 14.50 -9.49
C ASN A 130 -8.31 14.50 -9.95
N LEU A 131 -8.01 13.92 -11.12
CA LEU A 131 -6.65 13.94 -11.68
C LEU A 131 -6.13 15.34 -11.94
N LYS A 132 -7.01 16.30 -12.23
CA LYS A 132 -6.64 17.70 -12.53
C LYS A 132 -5.88 18.37 -11.38
N GLN A 133 -6.18 17.98 -10.13
CA GLN A 133 -5.54 18.55 -8.94
C GLN A 133 -4.12 18.04 -8.71
N TYR A 134 -3.70 16.97 -9.39
CA TYR A 134 -2.38 16.36 -9.23
C TYR A 134 -1.36 16.83 -10.27
N LYS A 135 -1.70 17.82 -11.08
CA LYS A 135 -0.75 18.43 -12.02
C LYS A 135 0.53 18.88 -11.32
N GLY A 136 1.68 18.51 -11.87
CA GLY A 136 3.00 18.79 -11.30
C GLY A 136 3.43 17.82 -10.18
N GLN A 137 2.57 16.85 -9.82
CA GLN A 137 2.89 15.84 -8.83
C GLN A 137 3.37 14.54 -9.49
N THR A 138 3.97 13.67 -8.70
CA THR A 138 4.31 12.31 -9.13
C THR A 138 3.12 11.40 -8.86
N LEU A 139 2.68 10.68 -9.88
CA LEU A 139 1.60 9.69 -9.78
C LEU A 139 2.17 8.28 -9.85
N ILE A 140 1.52 7.36 -9.14
CA ILE A 140 1.78 5.92 -9.23
C ILE A 140 0.49 5.26 -9.70
N THR A 141 0.58 4.49 -10.78
CA THR A 141 -0.53 3.74 -11.36
C THR A 141 -0.12 2.29 -11.59
N THR A 142 -1.07 1.44 -11.97
CA THR A 142 -0.76 0.17 -12.65
C THR A 142 -0.72 0.39 -14.16
N ASP A 143 -0.49 -0.70 -14.89
CA ASP A 143 -0.66 -0.73 -16.34
C ASP A 143 -2.13 -1.00 -16.77
N GLY A 144 -3.08 -0.93 -15.86
CA GLY A 144 -4.50 -1.16 -16.12
C GLY A 144 -4.91 -2.63 -16.19
N THR A 145 -4.01 -3.59 -15.99
CA THR A 145 -4.33 -5.03 -16.00
C THR A 145 -4.60 -5.60 -14.60
N SER A 146 -4.28 -4.83 -13.57
CA SER A 146 -4.49 -5.19 -12.16
C SER A 146 -4.94 -4.00 -11.33
N LEU A 147 -5.45 -4.27 -10.12
CA LEU A 147 -5.51 -3.27 -9.05
C LEU A 147 -4.10 -2.78 -8.71
N LEU A 148 -3.96 -1.55 -8.25
CA LEU A 148 -2.76 -1.09 -7.56
C LEU A 148 -2.78 -1.54 -6.09
N GLY A 149 -3.96 -1.58 -5.46
CA GLY A 149 -4.10 -1.89 -4.04
C GLY A 149 -3.47 -0.80 -3.15
N ALA A 150 -3.58 0.46 -3.59
CA ALA A 150 -2.92 1.56 -2.90
C ALA A 150 -3.60 1.91 -1.58
N ASP A 151 -4.92 1.80 -1.54
CA ASP A 151 -5.72 2.04 -0.34
C ASP A 151 -5.51 0.91 0.69
N ASP A 152 -5.32 -0.30 0.18
CA ASP A 152 -5.18 -1.51 1.01
C ASP A 152 -3.77 -1.67 1.62
N LYS A 153 -2.73 -1.11 0.98
CA LYS A 153 -1.31 -1.40 1.30
C LYS A 153 -0.44 -0.16 1.55
N ALA A 154 -1.03 1.02 1.59
CA ALA A 154 -0.28 2.27 1.80
C ALA A 154 -0.02 2.60 3.27
#